data_ffdc7d02ae20156b53bc1bfc967a80e2
#
_entry.id   ffdc7d02ae20156b53bc1bfc967a80e2
#
_cell.length_a   1.000
_cell.length_b   1.000
_cell.length_c   1.000
_cell.angle_alpha   90.00
_cell.angle_beta   90.00
_cell.angle_gamma   90.00
#
_symmetry.space_group_name_H-M   'P 1'
#
loop_
_entity.id
_entity.type
_entity.pdbx_description
1 polymer ?
#
loop_
_entity_poly.entity_id
_entity_poly.type
_entity_poly.pdbx_seq_one_letter_code
_entity_poly.pdbx_strand_id
1 'polypeptide(L)'
;MSNIVAIVGRPNVGKSTLFNRLTQTRQAITDEISGVTRDRHYGKSEWIGREFSVIDTGGYVDGSDDIFKKEIRKQVQLAIDEANVILFLVDAKDGITDLDQAVVDILRRSNKKVVLAVNKVDNAKLLSEAVEFHNLGIGDYVPFSSISGSGTGELLDELVKHFEDEQEAIDDDLPKFAVIGRPNVGKSSFINALLGKDQNIVTDIAGTTRDSLNTRFNKFGFDFTLVDTAGVRKKRNVHENLEFYSVMRSVRAIEHADVCILMIDASTGFESQDQRIFHIADRNKKGIVILVNKWDLKDKSTATANEVEEKIRKKIAPFSDVPILFISVLEKQRLLKGLETAIEVFKNRAQRISTSKLNDVILPFIQKVPPPAIKGKYIKIKYCTQLPTPTPTFAFFANLPQYINCLLYTSPSPRDRG
;
A
#
# COMPACT_ATOMS: atom_id res chain seq x y z
N MET A 1 11.07 5.60 6.13
CA MET A 1 9.78 5.72 5.39
C MET A 1 9.93 5.05 4.04
N SER A 2 8.96 4.26 3.56
CA SER A 2 9.09 3.59 2.26
C SER A 2 8.93 4.62 1.13
N ASN A 3 9.88 4.68 0.21
CA ASN A 3 9.80 5.56 -0.96
C ASN A 3 8.78 5.01 -1.96
N ILE A 4 8.02 5.88 -2.62
CA ILE A 4 7.04 5.51 -3.64
C ILE A 4 7.57 5.92 -5.01
N VAL A 5 7.68 4.94 -5.92
CA VAL A 5 8.08 5.12 -7.32
C VAL A 5 6.86 4.94 -8.21
N ALA A 6 6.50 5.96 -8.98
CA ALA A 6 5.44 5.86 -9.97
C ALA A 6 6.02 5.71 -11.38
N ILE A 7 5.61 4.65 -12.07
CA ILE A 7 5.99 4.40 -13.47
C ILE A 7 5.01 5.14 -14.36
N VAL A 8 5.50 6.11 -15.12
CA VAL A 8 4.72 6.90 -16.08
C VAL A 8 5.28 6.76 -17.50
N GLY A 9 4.46 6.98 -18.51
CA GLY A 9 4.84 6.91 -19.91
C GLY A 9 3.63 6.58 -20.78
N ARG A 10 3.76 6.76 -22.08
CA ARG A 10 2.70 6.44 -23.05
C ARG A 10 2.33 4.94 -23.04
N PRO A 11 1.21 4.52 -23.63
CA PRO A 11 0.86 3.11 -23.79
C PRO A 11 1.96 2.33 -24.52
N ASN A 12 2.10 1.05 -24.23
CA ASN A 12 2.99 0.07 -24.87
C ASN A 12 4.51 0.31 -24.72
N VAL A 13 4.97 1.28 -23.94
CA VAL A 13 6.40 1.46 -23.64
C VAL A 13 6.97 0.39 -22.69
N GLY A 14 6.13 -0.49 -22.12
CA GLY A 14 6.56 -1.59 -21.27
C GLY A 14 6.41 -1.35 -19.76
N LYS A 15 5.56 -0.40 -19.33
CA LYS A 15 5.33 -0.09 -17.90
C LYS A 15 4.97 -1.31 -17.07
N SER A 16 3.96 -2.07 -17.47
CA SER A 16 3.51 -3.26 -16.74
C SER A 16 4.52 -4.41 -16.79
N THR A 17 5.33 -4.50 -17.86
CA THR A 17 6.43 -5.48 -17.94
C THR A 17 7.51 -5.13 -16.90
N LEU A 18 7.90 -3.87 -16.81
CA LEU A 18 8.85 -3.40 -15.80
C LEU A 18 8.29 -3.55 -14.40
N PHE A 19 7.05 -3.13 -14.16
CA PHE A 19 6.36 -3.31 -12.88
C PHE A 19 6.41 -4.78 -12.42
N ASN A 20 6.04 -5.70 -13.30
CA ASN A 20 6.09 -7.13 -13.00
C ASN A 20 7.51 -7.59 -12.66
N ARG A 21 8.52 -7.13 -13.40
CA ARG A 21 9.93 -7.48 -13.14
C ARG A 21 10.39 -6.97 -11.76
N LEU A 22 10.09 -5.72 -11.44
CA LEU A 22 10.49 -5.11 -10.16
C LEU A 22 9.80 -5.77 -8.95
N THR A 23 8.55 -6.18 -9.11
CA THR A 23 7.76 -6.75 -8.02
C THR A 23 7.87 -8.27 -7.89
N GLN A 24 8.26 -9.00 -8.96
CA GLN A 24 8.38 -10.46 -8.95
C GLN A 24 9.57 -10.99 -8.15
N THR A 25 10.64 -10.23 -8.02
CA THR A 25 11.85 -10.64 -7.28
C THR A 25 11.57 -10.97 -5.81
N ARG A 26 10.53 -10.39 -5.23
CA ARG A 26 10.12 -10.65 -3.83
C ARG A 26 8.90 -11.58 -3.72
N GLN A 27 8.03 -11.63 -4.72
CA GLN A 27 6.81 -12.45 -4.72
C GLN A 27 7.07 -13.95 -4.80
N ALA A 28 8.18 -14.37 -5.37
CA ALA A 28 8.57 -15.79 -5.40
C ALA A 28 8.79 -16.40 -4.00
N ILE A 29 8.89 -15.58 -2.97
CA ILE A 29 9.13 -16.01 -1.57
C ILE A 29 7.84 -15.94 -0.73
N THR A 30 6.81 -15.18 -1.12
CA THR A 30 5.67 -14.89 -0.24
C THR A 30 4.27 -15.19 -0.77
N ASP A 31 4.06 -15.39 -2.07
CA ASP A 31 2.71 -15.44 -2.65
C ASP A 31 2.39 -16.74 -3.41
N GLU A 32 2.29 -17.86 -2.69
CA GLU A 32 1.49 -19.03 -3.14
C GLU A 32 0.13 -19.11 -2.42
N ILE A 33 -0.41 -18.01 -1.94
CA ILE A 33 -1.78 -18.00 -1.42
C ILE A 33 -2.73 -17.95 -2.61
N SER A 34 -3.22 -19.13 -3.01
CA SER A 34 -4.28 -19.30 -4.00
C SER A 34 -5.52 -18.52 -3.58
N GLY A 35 -5.95 -17.55 -4.39
CA GLY A 35 -7.19 -16.79 -4.18
C GLY A 35 -7.04 -15.27 -3.98
N VAL A 36 -5.83 -14.75 -3.81
CA VAL A 36 -5.60 -13.29 -3.73
C VAL A 36 -5.43 -12.75 -5.15
N THR A 37 -6.37 -11.92 -5.62
CA THR A 37 -6.25 -11.22 -6.89
C THR A 37 -5.01 -10.34 -6.88
N ARG A 38 -4.06 -10.63 -7.81
CA ARG A 38 -2.83 -9.86 -8.01
C ARG A 38 -3.20 -8.40 -8.29
N ASP A 39 -2.76 -7.48 -7.44
CA ASP A 39 -2.90 -6.06 -7.77
C ASP A 39 -1.95 -5.75 -8.92
N ARG A 40 -2.53 -5.35 -10.07
CA ARG A 40 -1.77 -5.08 -11.29
C ARG A 40 -1.04 -3.73 -11.27
N HIS A 41 -1.28 -2.92 -10.24
CA HIS A 41 -0.86 -1.52 -10.21
C HIS A 41 -0.03 -1.14 -9.00
N TYR A 42 0.04 -1.98 -7.98
CA TYR A 42 0.80 -1.72 -6.76
C TYR A 42 1.62 -2.95 -6.37
N GLY A 43 2.89 -2.74 -6.05
CA GLY A 43 3.78 -3.78 -5.56
C GLY A 43 4.94 -3.21 -4.76
N LYS A 44 5.65 -4.07 -4.05
CA LYS A 44 6.89 -3.73 -3.34
C LYS A 44 8.09 -4.28 -4.06
N SER A 45 9.18 -3.55 -4.00
CA SER A 45 10.48 -3.93 -4.50
C SER A 45 11.55 -3.61 -3.46
N GLU A 46 12.72 -4.21 -3.62
CA GLU A 46 13.87 -3.96 -2.76
C GLU A 46 15.13 -3.93 -3.62
N TRP A 47 16.01 -2.96 -3.37
CA TRP A 47 17.31 -2.87 -4.01
C TRP A 47 18.35 -2.39 -3.01
N ILE A 48 19.47 -3.10 -2.90
CA ILE A 48 20.58 -2.80 -1.96
C ILE A 48 20.07 -2.53 -0.53
N GLY A 49 19.14 -3.38 -0.04
CA GLY A 49 18.57 -3.25 1.31
C GLY A 49 17.58 -2.10 1.51
N ARG A 50 17.25 -1.32 0.45
CA ARG A 50 16.24 -0.27 0.49
C ARG A 50 14.93 -0.77 -0.10
N GLU A 51 13.89 -0.84 0.74
CA GLU A 51 12.54 -1.18 0.30
C GLU A 51 11.83 0.05 -0.27
N PHE A 52 11.06 -0.16 -1.34
CA PHE A 52 10.23 0.88 -1.94
C PHE A 52 8.97 0.31 -2.57
N SER A 53 7.96 1.15 -2.70
CA SER A 53 6.70 0.80 -3.34
C SER A 53 6.72 1.24 -4.80
N VAL A 54 6.23 0.37 -5.68
CA VAL A 54 6.14 0.65 -7.12
C VAL A 54 4.68 0.72 -7.52
N ILE A 55 4.35 1.72 -8.33
CA ILE A 55 3.01 1.94 -8.84
C ILE A 55 3.04 2.03 -10.36
N ASP A 56 2.29 1.15 -11.03
CA ASP A 56 2.07 1.23 -12.47
C ASP A 56 0.87 2.13 -12.76
N THR A 57 1.10 3.27 -13.41
CA THR A 57 0.03 4.18 -13.82
C THR A 57 -0.67 3.75 -15.12
N GLY A 58 -0.18 2.73 -15.80
CA GLY A 58 -0.70 2.23 -17.08
C GLY A 58 -1.72 1.12 -16.89
N GLY A 59 -2.96 1.32 -17.30
CA GLY A 59 -3.96 0.23 -17.31
C GLY A 59 -5.41 0.63 -17.59
N TYR A 60 -5.68 1.91 -17.80
CA TYR A 60 -7.06 2.42 -17.98
C TYR A 60 -7.18 3.38 -19.16
N VAL A 61 -6.66 3.01 -20.34
CA VAL A 61 -6.82 3.87 -21.51
C VAL A 61 -7.43 3.10 -22.65
N ASP A 62 -8.76 3.22 -22.81
CA ASP A 62 -9.49 2.89 -24.02
C ASP A 62 -10.10 4.17 -24.60
N GLY A 63 -9.79 4.55 -25.84
CA GLY A 63 -10.43 5.69 -26.47
C GLY A 63 -9.63 6.34 -27.62
N SER A 64 -10.16 7.45 -28.17
CA SER A 64 -9.56 8.26 -29.23
C SER A 64 -8.35 9.06 -28.75
N ASP A 65 -7.50 9.56 -29.67
CA ASP A 65 -6.24 10.26 -29.37
C ASP A 65 -6.37 11.44 -28.37
N ASP A 66 -7.46 12.19 -28.42
CA ASP A 66 -7.69 13.29 -27.48
C ASP A 66 -8.04 12.82 -26.06
N ILE A 67 -8.74 11.68 -25.96
CA ILE A 67 -9.03 11.03 -24.68
C ILE A 67 -7.73 10.48 -24.09
N PHE A 68 -6.86 9.90 -24.93
CA PHE A 68 -5.54 9.42 -24.53
C PHE A 68 -4.67 10.54 -23.94
N LYS A 69 -4.56 11.68 -24.61
CA LYS A 69 -3.76 12.82 -24.12
C LYS A 69 -4.26 13.32 -22.76
N LYS A 70 -5.59 13.41 -22.60
CA LYS A 70 -6.20 13.86 -21.34
C LYS A 70 -5.95 12.88 -20.20
N GLU A 71 -6.05 11.59 -20.48
CA GLU A 71 -5.85 10.53 -19.47
C GLU A 71 -4.38 10.39 -19.05
N ILE A 72 -3.44 10.43 -20.00
CA ILE A 72 -2.00 10.44 -19.70
C ILE A 72 -1.65 11.63 -18.83
N ARG A 73 -2.15 12.84 -19.14
CA ARG A 73 -1.93 14.04 -18.31
C ARG A 73 -2.42 13.84 -16.88
N LYS A 74 -3.60 13.24 -16.68
CA LYS A 74 -4.12 12.94 -15.37
C LYS A 74 -3.25 11.94 -14.61
N GLN A 75 -2.81 10.88 -15.28
CA GLN A 75 -1.93 9.86 -14.69
C GLN A 75 -0.59 10.44 -14.26
N VAL A 76 0.02 11.30 -15.09
CA VAL A 76 1.27 11.99 -14.77
C VAL A 76 1.07 12.95 -13.60
N GLN A 77 -0.04 13.71 -13.58
CA GLN A 77 -0.34 14.62 -12.48
C GLN A 77 -0.52 13.84 -11.15
N LEU A 78 -1.20 12.70 -11.19
CA LEU A 78 -1.33 11.85 -10.02
C LEU A 78 0.02 11.32 -9.53
N ALA A 79 0.88 10.87 -10.45
CA ALA A 79 2.22 10.44 -10.10
C ALA A 79 3.04 11.56 -9.44
N ILE A 80 2.90 12.79 -9.94
CA ILE A 80 3.53 13.98 -9.35
C ILE A 80 3.01 14.22 -7.93
N ASP A 81 1.71 14.07 -7.70
CA ASP A 81 1.11 14.35 -6.40
C ASP A 81 1.48 13.29 -5.33
N GLU A 82 1.58 12.03 -5.72
CA GLU A 82 1.64 10.91 -4.77
C GLU A 82 3.01 10.22 -4.66
N ALA A 83 3.88 10.29 -5.69
CA ALA A 83 5.17 9.62 -5.68
C ALA A 83 6.32 10.49 -5.13
N ASN A 84 7.34 9.84 -4.57
CA ASN A 84 8.62 10.48 -4.20
C ASN A 84 9.51 10.64 -5.45
N VAL A 85 9.55 9.58 -6.28
CA VAL A 85 10.34 9.55 -7.52
C VAL A 85 9.43 9.12 -8.68
N ILE A 86 9.57 9.78 -9.81
CA ILE A 86 8.87 9.42 -11.04
C ILE A 86 9.84 8.69 -11.95
N LEU A 87 9.46 7.49 -12.36
CA LEU A 87 10.16 6.73 -13.39
C LEU A 87 9.45 6.92 -14.72
N PHE A 88 10.02 7.77 -15.57
CA PHE A 88 9.45 8.06 -16.88
C PHE A 88 10.01 7.11 -17.93
N LEU A 89 9.14 6.24 -18.49
CA LEU A 89 9.47 5.26 -19.48
C LEU A 89 9.17 5.76 -20.91
N VAL A 90 10.16 5.60 -21.78
CA VAL A 90 10.06 5.82 -23.23
C VAL A 90 10.55 4.57 -23.98
N ASP A 91 10.28 4.49 -25.27
CA ASP A 91 10.53 3.32 -26.13
C ASP A 91 11.63 3.63 -27.16
N ALA A 92 12.75 2.93 -27.10
CA ALA A 92 13.87 3.11 -28.03
C ALA A 92 13.51 2.81 -29.49
N LYS A 93 12.53 1.92 -29.72
CA LYS A 93 12.16 1.49 -31.09
C LYS A 93 11.30 2.52 -31.82
N ASP A 94 10.47 3.24 -31.07
CA ASP A 94 9.56 4.23 -31.63
C ASP A 94 10.17 5.65 -31.65
N GLY A 95 11.28 5.85 -30.92
CA GLY A 95 11.88 7.17 -30.74
C GLY A 95 11.01 8.12 -29.90
N ILE A 96 11.34 9.41 -29.94
CA ILE A 96 10.61 10.46 -29.24
C ILE A 96 9.31 10.77 -29.98
N THR A 97 8.18 10.69 -29.29
CA THR A 97 6.85 11.01 -29.82
C THR A 97 6.26 12.28 -29.22
N ASP A 98 5.23 12.84 -29.86
CA ASP A 98 4.49 14.01 -29.33
C ASP A 98 3.88 13.75 -27.94
N LEU A 99 3.50 12.49 -27.65
CA LEU A 99 2.99 12.10 -26.34
C LEU A 99 4.09 12.13 -25.29
N ASP A 100 5.30 11.70 -25.63
CA ASP A 100 6.45 11.75 -24.70
C ASP A 100 6.80 13.22 -24.40
N GLN A 101 6.80 14.08 -25.43
CA GLN A 101 7.02 15.52 -25.25
C GLN A 101 5.96 16.17 -24.37
N ALA A 102 4.69 15.81 -24.53
CA ALA A 102 3.59 16.32 -23.70
C ALA A 102 3.73 15.90 -22.23
N VAL A 103 4.27 14.70 -21.96
CA VAL A 103 4.58 14.24 -20.60
C VAL A 103 5.76 15.03 -20.04
N VAL A 104 6.83 15.22 -20.80
CA VAL A 104 8.01 15.99 -20.42
C VAL A 104 7.64 17.41 -20.00
N ASP A 105 6.75 18.08 -20.74
CA ASP A 105 6.32 19.44 -20.43
C ASP A 105 5.62 19.56 -19.07
N ILE A 106 4.92 18.51 -18.65
CA ILE A 106 4.30 18.44 -17.33
C ILE A 106 5.35 18.16 -16.26
N LEU A 107 6.25 17.20 -16.52
CA LEU A 107 7.30 16.81 -15.57
C LEU A 107 8.28 17.95 -15.29
N ARG A 108 8.67 18.73 -16.30
CA ARG A 108 9.55 19.90 -16.15
C ARG A 108 8.97 20.98 -15.22
N ARG A 109 7.63 21.12 -15.19
CA ARG A 109 6.94 22.07 -14.31
C ARG A 109 6.80 21.57 -12.89
N SER A 110 7.05 20.29 -12.67
CA SER A 110 7.02 19.69 -11.34
C SER A 110 8.40 19.81 -10.67
N ASN A 111 8.41 19.88 -9.34
CA ASN A 111 9.64 19.83 -8.55
C ASN A 111 10.03 18.40 -8.18
N LYS A 112 9.47 17.40 -8.86
CA LYS A 112 9.71 15.98 -8.55
C LYS A 112 11.02 15.49 -9.16
N LYS A 113 11.63 14.53 -8.49
CA LYS A 113 12.74 13.79 -9.06
C LYS A 113 12.23 12.87 -10.15
N VAL A 114 12.81 12.96 -11.33
CA VAL A 114 12.44 12.16 -12.50
C VAL A 114 13.66 11.38 -12.95
N VAL A 115 13.49 10.07 -13.13
CA VAL A 115 14.47 9.19 -13.76
C VAL A 115 13.93 8.83 -15.14
N LEU A 116 14.65 9.22 -16.21
CA LEU A 116 14.32 8.89 -17.58
C LEU A 116 14.88 7.50 -17.91
N ALA A 117 14.01 6.57 -18.27
CA ALA A 117 14.36 5.20 -18.61
C ALA A 117 13.95 4.87 -20.05
N VAL A 118 14.93 4.56 -20.90
CA VAL A 118 14.73 4.18 -22.31
C VAL A 118 14.64 2.66 -22.39
N ASN A 119 13.43 2.16 -22.61
CA ASN A 119 13.14 0.73 -22.65
C ASN A 119 13.30 0.13 -24.06
N LYS A 120 13.32 -1.21 -24.10
CA LYS A 120 13.47 -2.03 -25.30
C LYS A 120 14.84 -1.90 -25.99
N VAL A 121 15.86 -1.50 -25.25
CA VAL A 121 17.25 -1.46 -25.72
C VAL A 121 17.83 -2.88 -25.68
N ASP A 122 17.53 -3.69 -26.71
CA ASP A 122 17.89 -5.09 -26.77
C ASP A 122 19.22 -5.36 -27.52
N ASN A 123 19.78 -4.35 -28.20
CA ASN A 123 21.00 -4.48 -29.00
C ASN A 123 21.79 -3.18 -29.07
N ALA A 124 23.04 -3.26 -29.59
CA ALA A 124 23.95 -2.13 -29.70
C ALA A 124 23.44 -1.02 -30.61
N LYS A 125 22.64 -1.34 -31.66
CA LYS A 125 22.07 -0.33 -32.56
C LYS A 125 21.08 0.56 -31.80
N LEU A 126 20.13 -0.06 -31.05
CA LEU A 126 19.16 0.67 -30.23
C LEU A 126 19.84 1.47 -29.10
N LEU A 127 20.97 0.99 -28.58
CA LEU A 127 21.76 1.73 -27.60
C LEU A 127 22.29 3.03 -28.19
N SER A 128 22.76 2.99 -29.46
CA SER A 128 23.21 4.22 -30.17
C SER A 128 22.07 5.15 -30.49
N GLU A 129 20.90 4.63 -30.88
CA GLU A 129 19.71 5.44 -31.16
C GLU A 129 19.13 6.08 -29.89
N ALA A 130 19.29 5.44 -28.71
CA ALA A 130 18.84 5.96 -27.43
C ALA A 130 19.45 7.32 -27.06
N VAL A 131 20.56 7.71 -27.67
CA VAL A 131 21.20 9.03 -27.45
C VAL A 131 20.26 10.20 -27.77
N GLU A 132 19.30 10.02 -28.69
CA GLU A 132 18.33 11.06 -29.04
C GLU A 132 17.48 11.52 -27.84
N PHE A 133 17.27 10.64 -26.84
CA PHE A 133 16.45 10.93 -25.67
C PHE A 133 17.04 11.99 -24.74
N HIS A 134 18.33 12.37 -24.90
CA HIS A 134 18.88 13.56 -24.28
C HIS A 134 18.14 14.84 -24.70
N ASN A 135 17.56 14.87 -25.90
CA ASN A 135 16.80 16.02 -26.39
C ASN A 135 15.53 16.28 -25.57
N LEU A 136 15.06 15.33 -24.77
CA LEU A 136 13.96 15.54 -23.84
C LEU A 136 14.32 16.51 -22.71
N GLY A 137 15.60 16.69 -22.38
CA GLY A 137 16.09 17.71 -21.44
C GLY A 137 15.51 17.60 -20.02
N ILE A 138 15.34 16.38 -19.53
CA ILE A 138 14.88 16.09 -18.16
C ILE A 138 15.93 15.32 -17.33
N GLY A 139 17.17 15.36 -17.74
CA GLY A 139 18.30 14.70 -17.13
C GLY A 139 18.91 13.61 -18.00
N ASP A 140 19.83 12.85 -17.43
CA ASP A 140 20.42 11.69 -18.08
C ASP A 140 19.40 10.57 -18.22
N TYR A 141 19.55 9.73 -19.24
CA TYR A 141 18.69 8.58 -19.45
C TYR A 141 19.41 7.27 -19.10
N VAL A 142 18.65 6.28 -18.66
CA VAL A 142 19.14 4.93 -18.40
C VAL A 142 18.58 3.99 -19.47
N PRO A 143 19.42 3.43 -20.38
CA PRO A 143 18.98 2.43 -21.34
C PRO A 143 18.82 1.08 -20.69
N PHE A 144 17.70 0.40 -20.94
CA PHE A 144 17.44 -0.92 -20.39
C PHE A 144 16.44 -1.73 -21.22
N SER A 145 16.26 -3.00 -20.89
CA SER A 145 15.22 -3.85 -21.45
C SER A 145 14.40 -4.52 -20.36
N SER A 146 13.12 -4.16 -20.28
CA SER A 146 12.20 -4.78 -19.31
C SER A 146 11.95 -6.28 -19.59
N ILE A 147 12.13 -6.74 -20.81
CA ILE A 147 11.94 -8.15 -21.21
C ILE A 147 13.17 -8.97 -20.87
N SER A 148 14.37 -8.58 -21.33
CA SER A 148 15.60 -9.34 -21.07
C SER A 148 16.16 -9.13 -19.67
N GLY A 149 15.92 -7.96 -19.06
CA GLY A 149 16.47 -7.54 -17.77
C GLY A 149 17.81 -6.82 -17.89
N SER A 150 18.35 -6.66 -19.09
CA SER A 150 19.57 -5.90 -19.31
C SER A 150 19.38 -4.45 -18.87
N GLY A 151 20.37 -3.84 -18.20
CA GLY A 151 20.31 -2.46 -17.69
C GLY A 151 19.37 -2.24 -16.51
N THR A 152 18.71 -3.28 -15.98
CA THR A 152 17.79 -3.11 -14.84
C THR A 152 18.54 -2.77 -13.55
N GLY A 153 19.75 -3.28 -13.36
CA GLY A 153 20.59 -2.95 -12.20
C GLY A 153 20.95 -1.48 -12.17
N GLU A 154 21.45 -0.95 -13.28
CA GLU A 154 21.80 0.47 -13.44
C GLU A 154 20.59 1.38 -13.24
N LEU A 155 19.41 0.95 -13.73
CA LEU A 155 18.15 1.67 -13.51
C LEU A 155 17.77 1.73 -12.02
N LEU A 156 17.93 0.62 -11.31
CA LEU A 156 17.64 0.56 -9.87
C LEU A 156 18.67 1.34 -9.05
N ASP A 157 19.95 1.30 -9.44
CA ASP A 157 20.99 2.13 -8.81
C ASP A 157 20.68 3.62 -8.96
N GLU A 158 20.23 4.04 -10.14
CA GLU A 158 19.84 5.43 -10.37
C GLU A 158 18.60 5.83 -9.57
N LEU A 159 17.59 4.95 -9.50
CA LEU A 159 16.39 5.20 -8.69
C LEU A 159 16.71 5.41 -7.22
N VAL A 160 17.54 4.54 -6.65
CA VAL A 160 17.86 4.56 -5.21
C VAL A 160 18.63 5.82 -4.81
N LYS A 161 19.43 6.43 -5.70
CA LYS A 161 20.12 7.71 -5.45
C LYS A 161 19.16 8.86 -5.14
N HIS A 162 17.93 8.78 -5.67
CA HIS A 162 16.91 9.80 -5.49
C HIS A 162 15.96 9.53 -4.32
N PHE A 163 16.13 8.41 -3.64
CA PHE A 163 15.32 8.12 -2.46
C PHE A 163 15.73 9.03 -1.31
N GLU A 164 14.73 9.55 -0.64
CA GLU A 164 14.94 10.25 0.61
C GLU A 164 15.52 9.24 1.60
N ASP A 165 16.62 9.61 2.27
CA ASP A 165 17.12 8.81 3.36
C ASP A 165 16.03 8.71 4.42
N GLU A 166 15.94 7.54 5.05
CA GLU A 166 15.14 7.42 6.25
C GLU A 166 15.73 8.41 7.27
N GLN A 167 15.24 9.65 7.21
CA GLN A 167 15.44 10.53 8.35
C GLN A 167 14.92 9.73 9.53
N GLU A 168 15.76 9.49 10.51
CA GLU A 168 15.34 9.06 11.83
C GLU A 168 14.17 9.98 12.17
N ALA A 169 12.96 9.45 12.02
CA ALA A 169 11.78 10.17 12.39
C ALA A 169 12.08 10.60 13.82
N ILE A 170 12.07 11.90 14.09
CA ILE A 170 12.00 12.38 15.46
C ILE A 170 10.92 11.50 16.04
N ASP A 171 11.30 10.64 16.95
CA ASP A 171 10.51 9.55 17.49
C ASP A 171 9.30 10.17 18.17
N ASP A 172 8.31 10.49 17.35
CA ASP A 172 7.00 10.90 17.81
C ASP A 172 6.34 9.57 18.13
N ASP A 173 6.51 9.10 19.38
CA ASP A 173 5.94 7.86 19.93
C ASP A 173 4.42 7.76 19.75
N LEU A 174 3.83 8.74 19.08
CA LEU A 174 2.40 8.82 18.84
C LEU A 174 1.96 7.86 17.74
N PRO A 175 0.90 7.08 17.99
CA PRO A 175 0.28 6.24 16.98
C PRO A 175 -0.10 7.03 15.73
N LYS A 176 0.19 6.49 14.54
CA LYS A 176 -0.16 7.09 13.26
C LYS A 176 -1.33 6.33 12.62
N PHE A 177 -2.45 7.02 12.43
CA PHE A 177 -3.67 6.43 11.88
C PHE A 177 -3.98 7.01 10.51
N ALA A 178 -4.31 6.14 9.54
CA ALA A 178 -4.83 6.51 8.24
C ALA A 178 -6.31 6.16 8.12
N VAL A 179 -7.13 7.09 7.63
CA VAL A 179 -8.54 6.83 7.28
C VAL A 179 -8.61 6.58 5.79
N ILE A 180 -8.87 5.33 5.41
CA ILE A 180 -8.85 4.82 4.03
C ILE A 180 -10.21 4.26 3.61
N GLY A 181 -10.41 4.02 2.33
CA GLY A 181 -11.64 3.46 1.78
C GLY A 181 -12.06 4.16 0.49
N ARG A 182 -13.12 3.67 -0.14
CA ARG A 182 -13.67 4.18 -1.39
C ARG A 182 -14.10 5.66 -1.30
N PRO A 183 -14.28 6.35 -2.42
CA PRO A 183 -14.94 7.64 -2.45
C PRO A 183 -16.36 7.57 -1.83
N ASN A 184 -16.79 8.66 -1.20
CA ASN A 184 -18.13 8.84 -0.64
C ASN A 184 -18.55 7.91 0.51
N VAL A 185 -17.66 7.06 1.05
CA VAL A 185 -17.95 6.25 2.26
C VAL A 185 -18.02 7.07 3.55
N GLY A 186 -17.63 8.36 3.52
CA GLY A 186 -17.72 9.27 4.66
C GLY A 186 -16.40 9.60 5.35
N LYS A 187 -15.24 9.32 4.76
CA LYS A 187 -13.91 9.61 5.34
C LYS A 187 -13.75 11.07 5.79
N SER A 188 -14.04 12.01 4.89
CA SER A 188 -13.94 13.45 5.20
C SER A 188 -14.90 13.86 6.31
N SER A 189 -16.12 13.30 6.30
CA SER A 189 -17.11 13.55 7.35
C SER A 189 -16.65 12.99 8.69
N PHE A 190 -16.04 11.81 8.71
CA PHE A 190 -15.47 11.19 9.91
C PHE A 190 -14.35 12.05 10.51
N ILE A 191 -13.37 12.45 9.69
CA ILE A 191 -12.27 13.32 10.13
C ILE A 191 -12.80 14.66 10.63
N ASN A 192 -13.77 15.28 9.93
CA ASN A 192 -14.36 16.55 10.35
C ASN A 192 -15.18 16.40 11.64
N ALA A 193 -15.87 15.27 11.83
CA ALA A 193 -16.61 15.01 13.07
C ALA A 193 -15.68 14.84 14.28
N LEU A 194 -14.48 14.29 14.07
CA LEU A 194 -13.46 14.17 15.12
C LEU A 194 -12.80 15.52 15.44
N LEU A 195 -12.38 16.25 14.42
CA LEU A 195 -11.63 17.51 14.61
C LEU A 195 -12.53 18.65 15.13
N GLY A 196 -13.84 18.58 14.85
CA GLY A 196 -14.80 19.64 15.20
C GLY A 196 -14.71 20.86 14.28
N LYS A 197 -15.58 21.87 14.52
CA LYS A 197 -15.56 23.14 13.78
C LYS A 197 -14.46 24.11 14.24
N ASP A 198 -13.85 23.86 15.39
CA ASP A 198 -12.80 24.72 15.96
C ASP A 198 -11.45 24.38 15.33
N GLN A 199 -11.12 25.08 14.27
CA GLN A 199 -9.90 24.96 13.47
C GLN A 199 -8.60 25.38 14.19
N ASN A 200 -8.61 25.65 15.50
CA ASN A 200 -7.49 26.28 16.23
C ASN A 200 -6.59 25.31 17.00
N ILE A 201 -6.62 24.01 16.73
CA ILE A 201 -5.64 23.07 17.29
C ILE A 201 -4.95 22.31 16.15
N VAL A 202 -4.34 23.08 15.26
CA VAL A 202 -3.23 22.66 14.42
C VAL A 202 -2.00 23.28 15.05
N THR A 203 -1.32 22.58 15.90
CA THR A 203 0.08 22.89 16.13
C THR A 203 0.81 22.46 14.86
N ASP A 204 0.99 23.42 13.93
CA ASP A 204 2.06 23.34 12.96
C ASP A 204 3.35 23.14 13.79
N ILE A 205 3.92 21.97 13.74
CA ILE A 205 5.25 21.74 14.30
C ILE A 205 6.17 22.61 13.45
N ALA A 206 6.54 23.76 14.02
CA ALA A 206 7.44 24.71 13.39
C ALA A 206 8.77 24.01 13.12
N GLY A 207 9.07 23.76 11.84
CA GLY A 207 10.34 23.15 11.42
C GLY A 207 10.29 22.31 10.14
N THR A 208 9.11 21.86 9.68
CA THR A 208 9.00 21.06 8.48
C THR A 208 8.05 21.69 7.47
N THR A 209 8.58 22.57 6.64
CA THR A 209 7.87 23.27 5.55
C THR A 209 7.32 22.35 4.45
N ARG A 210 7.34 21.01 4.62
CA ARG A 210 6.84 20.00 3.65
C ARG A 210 5.72 19.10 4.16
N ASP A 211 5.42 19.03 5.47
CA ASP A 211 4.48 18.06 6.05
C ASP A 211 3.18 18.67 6.59
N SER A 212 2.54 19.56 5.84
CA SER A 212 1.17 20.03 6.12
C SER A 212 0.08 18.94 5.93
N LEU A 213 0.49 17.67 5.82
CA LEU A 213 -0.38 16.54 5.49
C LEU A 213 -0.90 15.80 6.74
N ASN A 214 -0.21 15.92 7.88
CA ASN A 214 -0.51 15.19 9.10
C ASN A 214 -1.18 16.11 10.13
N THR A 215 -2.15 15.58 10.89
CA THR A 215 -2.87 16.33 11.92
C THR A 215 -2.83 15.57 13.23
N ARG A 216 -2.24 16.15 14.28
CA ARG A 216 -2.29 15.59 15.63
C ARG A 216 -3.70 15.73 16.20
N PHE A 217 -4.21 14.67 16.77
CA PHE A 217 -5.47 14.63 17.51
C PHE A 217 -5.18 14.38 18.99
N ASN A 218 -5.49 15.38 19.81
CA ASN A 218 -5.34 15.29 21.27
C ASN A 218 -6.63 15.75 21.93
N LYS A 219 -7.62 14.87 22.00
CA LYS A 219 -8.94 15.13 22.63
C LYS A 219 -9.51 13.83 23.21
N PHE A 220 -10.40 13.96 24.19
CA PHE A 220 -11.11 12.83 24.81
C PHE A 220 -10.20 11.76 25.41
N GLY A 221 -8.99 12.12 25.82
CA GLY A 221 -8.00 11.15 26.34
C GLY A 221 -7.24 10.36 25.27
N PHE A 222 -7.41 10.70 23.99
CA PHE A 222 -6.67 10.14 22.88
C PHE A 222 -5.57 11.10 22.42
N ASP A 223 -4.38 10.55 22.12
CA ASP A 223 -3.28 11.31 21.52
C ASP A 223 -2.67 10.47 20.39
N PHE A 224 -2.83 10.92 19.15
CA PHE A 224 -2.34 10.23 17.95
C PHE A 224 -2.26 11.19 16.77
N THR A 225 -1.60 10.77 15.70
CA THR A 225 -1.47 11.53 14.46
C THR A 225 -2.34 10.93 13.36
N LEU A 226 -3.22 11.72 12.76
CA LEU A 226 -3.91 11.37 11.53
C LEU A 226 -3.02 11.71 10.35
N VAL A 227 -2.68 10.71 9.53
CA VAL A 227 -1.85 10.88 8.32
C VAL A 227 -2.72 11.18 7.10
N ASP A 228 -2.18 11.97 6.18
CA ASP A 228 -2.80 12.38 4.89
C ASP A 228 -4.18 13.05 5.01
N THR A 229 -4.35 13.91 6.00
CA THR A 229 -5.60 14.65 6.18
C THR A 229 -5.86 15.69 5.08
N ALA A 230 -4.83 16.21 4.41
CA ALA A 230 -4.96 17.20 3.34
C ALA A 230 -5.58 16.60 2.07
N GLY A 231 -5.28 15.34 1.74
CA GLY A 231 -5.92 14.62 0.65
C GLY A 231 -7.44 14.46 0.87
N VAL A 232 -7.86 14.39 2.12
CA VAL A 232 -9.27 14.30 2.50
C VAL A 232 -9.96 15.68 2.53
N ARG A 233 -9.22 16.77 2.80
CA ARG A 233 -9.75 18.16 2.90
C ARG A 233 -9.88 18.86 1.54
N LYS A 234 -9.00 18.63 0.59
CA LYS A 234 -8.98 19.29 -0.75
C LYS A 234 -10.05 18.80 -1.72
N LYS A 235 -11.22 18.41 -1.27
CA LYS A 235 -12.36 17.95 -2.09
C LYS A 235 -13.08 19.08 -2.82
N ARG A 236 -12.37 19.93 -3.59
CA ARG A 236 -13.03 20.80 -4.57
C ARG A 236 -12.47 20.48 -5.95
N ASN A 237 -13.28 19.95 -6.84
CA ASN A 237 -13.07 19.83 -8.31
C ASN A 237 -12.32 18.61 -8.88
N VAL A 238 -12.56 17.37 -8.41
CA VAL A 238 -12.22 16.20 -9.25
C VAL A 238 -13.45 15.30 -9.35
N HIS A 239 -14.30 15.58 -10.31
CA HIS A 239 -15.25 14.62 -10.86
C HIS A 239 -14.52 13.91 -12.02
N GLU A 240 -14.60 12.60 -12.06
CA GLU A 240 -14.24 11.64 -13.11
C GLU A 240 -13.01 10.76 -12.85
N ASN A 241 -13.24 9.44 -12.99
CA ASN A 241 -12.32 8.30 -12.84
C ASN A 241 -11.72 8.12 -11.41
N LEU A 242 -12.64 7.91 -10.48
CA LEU A 242 -12.40 7.97 -9.04
C LEU A 242 -11.70 6.74 -8.44
N GLU A 243 -11.70 5.59 -9.12
CA GLU A 243 -11.22 4.35 -8.49
C GLU A 243 -9.71 4.31 -8.32
N PHE A 244 -8.96 4.54 -9.39
CA PHE A 244 -7.49 4.50 -9.37
C PHE A 244 -6.91 5.60 -8.46
N TYR A 245 -7.43 6.84 -8.55
CA TYR A 245 -7.03 7.95 -7.68
C TYR A 245 -7.25 7.67 -6.19
N SER A 246 -8.36 7.00 -5.87
CA SER A 246 -8.68 6.64 -4.49
C SER A 246 -7.71 5.60 -3.93
N VAL A 247 -7.35 4.60 -4.74
CA VAL A 247 -6.39 3.57 -4.37
C VAL A 247 -4.99 4.17 -4.15
N MET A 248 -4.52 5.02 -5.08
CA MET A 248 -3.21 5.66 -4.99
C MET A 248 -3.05 6.49 -3.72
N ARG A 249 -4.04 7.33 -3.40
CA ARG A 249 -4.04 8.08 -2.14
C ARG A 249 -4.05 7.18 -0.92
N SER A 250 -4.83 6.10 -0.99
CA SER A 250 -4.86 5.12 0.09
C SER A 250 -3.49 4.46 0.29
N VAL A 251 -2.75 4.19 -0.79
CA VAL A 251 -1.39 3.63 -0.70
C VAL A 251 -0.47 4.54 0.10
N ARG A 252 -0.41 5.84 -0.23
CA ARG A 252 0.43 6.79 0.49
C ARG A 252 0.07 6.88 1.97
N ALA A 253 -1.23 6.99 2.28
CA ALA A 253 -1.69 7.02 3.66
C ALA A 253 -1.34 5.72 4.41
N ILE A 254 -1.50 4.57 3.75
CA ILE A 254 -1.16 3.25 4.31
C ILE A 254 0.33 3.16 4.62
N GLU A 255 1.22 3.57 3.72
CA GLU A 255 2.66 3.50 3.92
C GLU A 255 3.11 4.22 5.21
N HIS A 256 2.50 5.35 5.53
CA HIS A 256 2.88 6.22 6.65
C HIS A 256 2.12 5.94 7.95
N ALA A 257 1.13 5.05 7.93
CA ALA A 257 0.33 4.73 9.11
C ALA A 257 0.85 3.50 9.86
N ASP A 258 0.49 3.38 11.14
CA ASP A 258 0.61 2.17 11.95
C ASP A 258 -0.67 1.34 11.87
N VAL A 259 -1.82 2.03 11.90
CA VAL A 259 -3.14 1.41 11.81
C VAL A 259 -3.97 2.10 10.74
N CYS A 260 -4.62 1.31 9.92
CA CYS A 260 -5.52 1.74 8.86
C CYS A 260 -6.97 1.57 9.32
N ILE A 261 -7.72 2.67 9.35
CA ILE A 261 -9.16 2.68 9.59
C ILE A 261 -9.85 2.60 8.23
N LEU A 262 -10.26 1.39 7.82
CA LEU A 262 -10.94 1.15 6.55
C LEU A 262 -12.43 1.45 6.70
N MET A 263 -12.89 2.52 6.06
CA MET A 263 -14.30 2.90 6.07
C MET A 263 -15.05 2.29 4.90
N ILE A 264 -16.22 1.71 5.18
CA ILE A 264 -17.12 1.06 4.24
C ILE A 264 -18.50 1.71 4.33
N ASP A 265 -19.22 1.78 3.22
CA ASP A 265 -20.59 2.25 3.19
C ASP A 265 -21.55 1.07 3.41
N ALA A 266 -22.36 1.12 4.46
CA ALA A 266 -23.33 0.09 4.77
C ALA A 266 -24.38 -0.14 3.64
N SER A 267 -24.68 0.89 2.85
CA SER A 267 -25.68 0.81 1.78
C SER A 267 -25.21 -0.02 0.59
N THR A 268 -23.91 0.09 0.23
CA THR A 268 -23.32 -0.65 -0.88
C THR A 268 -22.60 -1.94 -0.44
N GLY A 269 -22.27 -2.03 0.85
CA GLY A 269 -21.53 -3.16 1.43
C GLY A 269 -20.04 -3.16 1.07
N PHE A 270 -19.40 -4.30 1.31
CA PHE A 270 -17.98 -4.51 1.04
C PHE A 270 -17.75 -4.94 -0.42
N GLU A 271 -17.15 -4.08 -1.22
CA GLU A 271 -16.93 -4.31 -2.65
C GLU A 271 -15.47 -4.71 -2.97
N SER A 272 -15.20 -5.00 -4.25
CA SER A 272 -13.88 -5.42 -4.73
C SER A 272 -12.78 -4.36 -4.48
N GLN A 273 -13.14 -3.07 -4.56
CA GLN A 273 -12.21 -1.98 -4.27
C GLN A 273 -11.87 -1.90 -2.77
N ASP A 274 -12.84 -2.14 -1.87
CA ASP A 274 -12.57 -2.21 -0.43
C ASP A 274 -11.65 -3.38 -0.10
N GLN A 275 -11.88 -4.53 -0.75
CA GLN A 275 -11.03 -5.71 -0.61
C GLN A 275 -9.59 -5.43 -1.09
N ARG A 276 -9.44 -4.73 -2.22
CA ARG A 276 -8.11 -4.31 -2.71
C ARG A 276 -7.39 -3.41 -1.71
N ILE A 277 -8.07 -2.40 -1.17
CA ILE A 277 -7.49 -1.48 -0.17
C ILE A 277 -7.11 -2.26 1.11
N PHE A 278 -7.95 -3.20 1.54
CA PHE A 278 -7.67 -4.09 2.67
C PHE A 278 -6.37 -4.88 2.44
N HIS A 279 -6.23 -5.54 1.30
CA HIS A 279 -5.03 -6.32 0.98
C HIS A 279 -3.78 -5.46 0.86
N ILE A 280 -3.88 -4.21 0.38
CA ILE A 280 -2.75 -3.29 0.36
C ILE A 280 -2.31 -2.97 1.79
N ALA A 281 -3.23 -2.73 2.72
CA ALA A 281 -2.92 -2.48 4.13
C ALA A 281 -2.28 -3.72 4.80
N ASP A 282 -2.79 -4.90 4.52
CA ASP A 282 -2.25 -6.17 5.01
C ASP A 282 -0.84 -6.45 4.47
N ARG A 283 -0.60 -6.31 3.16
CA ARG A 283 0.74 -6.44 2.55
C ARG A 283 1.76 -5.47 3.16
N ASN A 284 1.30 -4.28 3.55
CA ASN A 284 2.11 -3.31 4.27
C ASN A 284 2.21 -3.62 5.78
N LYS A 285 1.69 -4.77 6.23
CA LYS A 285 1.75 -5.23 7.62
C LYS A 285 1.20 -4.19 8.60
N LYS A 286 0.15 -3.47 8.22
CA LYS A 286 -0.51 -2.45 9.07
C LYS A 286 -1.58 -3.09 9.95
N GLY A 287 -1.84 -2.49 11.11
CA GLY A 287 -3.05 -2.80 11.86
C GLY A 287 -4.28 -2.37 11.05
N ILE A 288 -5.38 -3.09 11.13
CA ILE A 288 -6.59 -2.78 10.36
C ILE A 288 -7.80 -2.79 11.29
N VAL A 289 -8.64 -1.77 11.16
CA VAL A 289 -9.97 -1.69 11.77
C VAL A 289 -10.97 -1.37 10.66
N ILE A 290 -12.07 -2.09 10.58
CA ILE A 290 -13.12 -1.84 9.61
C ILE A 290 -14.27 -1.08 10.28
N LEU A 291 -14.62 0.09 9.74
CA LEU A 291 -15.76 0.90 10.17
C LEU A 291 -16.84 0.89 9.09
N VAL A 292 -17.96 0.22 9.36
CA VAL A 292 -19.13 0.19 8.49
C VAL A 292 -19.98 1.41 8.80
N ASN A 293 -19.83 2.45 7.98
CA ASN A 293 -20.49 3.76 8.15
C ASN A 293 -21.87 3.80 7.47
N LYS A 294 -22.65 4.84 7.78
CA LYS A 294 -24.04 5.05 7.35
C LYS A 294 -24.98 3.95 7.86
N TRP A 295 -24.69 3.43 9.04
CA TRP A 295 -25.52 2.40 9.67
C TRP A 295 -26.91 2.91 10.06
N ASP A 296 -27.09 4.22 10.14
CA ASP A 296 -28.39 4.90 10.29
C ASP A 296 -29.39 4.62 9.14
N LEU A 297 -28.87 4.25 7.96
CA LEU A 297 -29.69 3.93 6.78
C LEU A 297 -30.15 2.45 6.72
N LYS A 298 -29.74 1.63 7.67
CA LYS A 298 -30.07 0.19 7.74
C LYS A 298 -30.99 -0.10 8.93
N ASP A 299 -31.78 -1.16 8.80
CA ASP A 299 -32.51 -1.70 9.94
C ASP A 299 -31.54 -2.13 11.02
N LYS A 300 -31.68 -1.56 12.21
CA LYS A 300 -30.76 -1.72 13.33
C LYS A 300 -30.94 -3.06 14.07
N SER A 301 -31.41 -4.12 13.39
CA SER A 301 -31.53 -5.45 14.00
C SER A 301 -30.14 -6.10 14.14
N THR A 302 -29.96 -6.88 15.20
CA THR A 302 -28.73 -7.66 15.43
C THR A 302 -28.49 -8.66 14.30
N ALA A 303 -29.57 -9.23 13.73
CA ALA A 303 -29.51 -10.16 12.61
C ALA A 303 -28.85 -9.50 11.37
N THR A 304 -29.28 -8.27 11.04
CA THR A 304 -28.71 -7.51 9.91
C THR A 304 -27.23 -7.21 10.12
N ALA A 305 -26.83 -6.86 11.34
CA ALA A 305 -25.41 -6.61 11.66
C ALA A 305 -24.55 -7.87 11.49
N ASN A 306 -25.02 -9.00 12.00
CA ASN A 306 -24.32 -10.30 11.91
C ASN A 306 -24.17 -10.75 10.45
N GLU A 307 -25.23 -10.57 9.61
CA GLU A 307 -25.17 -10.92 8.20
C GLU A 307 -24.12 -10.08 7.44
N VAL A 308 -24.07 -8.77 7.72
CA VAL A 308 -23.10 -7.88 7.07
C VAL A 308 -21.68 -8.22 7.54
N GLU A 309 -21.50 -8.48 8.82
CA GLU A 309 -20.22 -8.89 9.37
C GLU A 309 -19.73 -10.21 8.76
N GLU A 310 -20.60 -11.22 8.66
CA GLU A 310 -20.27 -12.51 8.05
C GLU A 310 -19.86 -12.37 6.58
N LYS A 311 -20.57 -11.53 5.82
CA LYS A 311 -20.22 -11.23 4.42
C LYS A 311 -18.85 -10.57 4.30
N ILE A 312 -18.51 -9.66 5.20
CA ILE A 312 -17.18 -9.02 5.23
C ILE A 312 -16.13 -10.06 5.58
N ARG A 313 -16.32 -10.85 6.65
CA ARG A 313 -15.36 -11.88 7.11
C ARG A 313 -15.06 -12.91 6.03
N LYS A 314 -16.06 -13.36 5.27
CA LYS A 314 -15.86 -14.26 4.11
C LYS A 314 -14.93 -13.66 3.05
N LYS A 315 -15.03 -12.34 2.81
CA LYS A 315 -14.21 -11.65 1.80
C LYS A 315 -12.79 -11.32 2.26
N ILE A 316 -12.57 -11.16 3.56
CA ILE A 316 -11.25 -10.90 4.14
C ILE A 316 -10.58 -12.17 4.68
N ALA A 317 -11.16 -13.35 4.47
CA ALA A 317 -10.53 -14.60 4.91
C ALA A 317 -9.07 -14.69 4.38
N PRO A 318 -8.14 -15.24 5.17
CA PRO A 318 -8.30 -15.95 6.45
C PRO A 318 -8.34 -15.07 7.71
N PHE A 319 -8.38 -13.74 7.59
CA PHE A 319 -8.30 -12.80 8.72
C PHE A 319 -9.62 -12.76 9.50
N SER A 320 -9.70 -13.54 10.58
CA SER A 320 -10.90 -13.65 11.43
C SER A 320 -10.93 -12.66 12.61
N ASP A 321 -9.79 -12.07 12.94
CA ASP A 321 -9.56 -11.24 14.13
C ASP A 321 -9.66 -9.73 13.89
N VAL A 322 -9.80 -9.31 12.63
CA VAL A 322 -9.94 -7.89 12.28
C VAL A 322 -11.22 -7.31 12.92
N PRO A 323 -11.11 -6.25 13.75
CA PRO A 323 -12.28 -5.62 14.36
C PRO A 323 -13.19 -4.98 13.31
N ILE A 324 -14.49 -5.23 13.41
CA ILE A 324 -15.53 -4.65 12.56
C ILE A 324 -16.52 -3.90 13.46
N LEU A 325 -16.73 -2.62 13.20
CA LEU A 325 -17.63 -1.76 13.97
C LEU A 325 -18.63 -1.08 13.04
N PHE A 326 -19.88 -1.02 13.48
CA PHE A 326 -20.96 -0.32 12.79
C PHE A 326 -21.13 1.07 13.40
N ILE A 327 -20.97 2.11 12.56
CA ILE A 327 -20.99 3.52 12.99
C ILE A 327 -21.97 4.34 12.14
N SER A 328 -22.36 5.48 12.68
CA SER A 328 -22.96 6.56 11.89
C SER A 328 -22.20 7.85 12.15
N VAL A 329 -21.54 8.37 11.12
CA VAL A 329 -20.88 9.67 11.24
C VAL A 329 -21.89 10.80 11.31
N LEU A 330 -23.02 10.67 10.64
CA LEU A 330 -24.10 11.66 10.64
C LEU A 330 -24.70 11.82 12.05
N GLU A 331 -25.04 10.71 12.68
CA GLU A 331 -25.62 10.66 14.02
C GLU A 331 -24.54 10.65 15.14
N LYS A 332 -23.26 10.75 14.80
CA LYS A 332 -22.11 10.69 15.71
C LYS A 332 -22.09 9.43 16.59
N GLN A 333 -22.65 8.33 16.12
CA GLN A 333 -22.74 7.08 16.86
C GLN A 333 -21.44 6.27 16.74
N ARG A 334 -20.90 5.84 17.91
CA ARG A 334 -19.73 4.95 18.07
C ARG A 334 -18.42 5.44 17.43
N LEU A 335 -18.27 6.76 17.16
CA LEU A 335 -17.04 7.30 16.57
C LEU A 335 -15.85 7.13 17.50
N LEU A 336 -16.01 7.48 18.81
CA LEU A 336 -14.95 7.30 19.81
C LEU A 336 -14.60 5.82 20.01
N LYS A 337 -15.60 4.92 19.94
CA LYS A 337 -15.35 3.47 20.03
C LYS A 337 -14.47 2.99 18.87
N GLY A 338 -14.66 3.53 17.67
CA GLY A 338 -13.78 3.27 16.53
C GLY A 338 -12.33 3.67 16.79
N LEU A 339 -12.10 4.82 17.45
CA LEU A 339 -10.76 5.27 17.84
C LEU A 339 -10.15 4.40 18.95
N GLU A 340 -10.94 4.07 19.98
CA GLU A 340 -10.51 3.14 21.04
C GLU A 340 -10.03 1.81 20.46
N THR A 341 -10.80 1.25 19.53
CA THR A 341 -10.44 0.00 18.86
C THR A 341 -9.17 0.15 18.02
N ALA A 342 -8.97 1.29 17.33
CA ALA A 342 -7.76 1.54 16.58
C ALA A 342 -6.52 1.63 17.50
N ILE A 343 -6.65 2.24 18.68
CA ILE A 343 -5.59 2.28 19.69
C ILE A 343 -5.31 0.90 20.27
N GLU A 344 -6.35 0.09 20.50
CA GLU A 344 -6.20 -1.28 20.96
C GLU A 344 -5.43 -2.13 19.94
N VAL A 345 -5.77 -2.02 18.66
CA VAL A 345 -5.03 -2.67 17.57
C VAL A 345 -3.57 -2.22 17.53
N PHE A 346 -3.31 -0.92 17.70
CA PHE A 346 -1.95 -0.40 17.79
C PHE A 346 -1.18 -1.00 18.97
N LYS A 347 -1.77 -1.00 20.17
CA LYS A 347 -1.16 -1.58 21.38
C LYS A 347 -0.87 -3.07 21.21
N ASN A 348 -1.81 -3.84 20.67
CA ASN A 348 -1.64 -5.26 20.40
C ASN A 348 -0.50 -5.51 19.40
N ARG A 349 -0.38 -4.66 18.38
CA ARG A 349 0.69 -4.74 17.39
C ARG A 349 2.07 -4.40 17.99
N ALA A 350 2.12 -3.43 18.89
CA ALA A 350 3.36 -3.01 19.56
C ALA A 350 3.77 -3.95 20.71
N GLN A 351 2.86 -4.82 21.16
CA GLN A 351 3.10 -5.69 22.32
C GLN A 351 4.26 -6.65 22.08
N ARG A 352 5.14 -6.76 23.08
CA ARG A 352 6.23 -7.72 23.11
C ARG A 352 5.89 -8.88 24.04
N ILE A 353 6.02 -10.09 23.53
CA ILE A 353 5.78 -11.33 24.26
C ILE A 353 7.12 -11.96 24.59
N SER A 354 7.33 -12.32 25.84
CA SER A 354 8.56 -13.03 26.23
C SER A 354 8.64 -14.41 25.56
N THR A 355 9.85 -14.81 25.19
CA THR A 355 10.10 -16.10 24.53
C THR A 355 9.52 -17.29 25.31
N SER A 356 9.59 -17.26 26.64
CA SER A 356 9.00 -18.31 27.49
C SER A 356 7.48 -18.41 27.28
N LYS A 357 6.74 -17.31 27.51
CA LYS A 357 5.28 -17.29 27.32
C LYS A 357 4.86 -17.69 25.90
N LEU A 358 5.64 -17.24 24.90
CA LEU A 358 5.36 -17.58 23.51
C LEU A 358 5.49 -19.08 23.26
N ASN A 359 6.56 -19.72 23.78
CA ASN A 359 6.78 -21.15 23.63
C ASN A 359 5.80 -21.99 24.44
N ASP A 360 5.41 -21.54 25.63
CA ASP A 360 4.41 -22.22 26.46
C ASP A 360 3.05 -22.37 25.76
N VAL A 361 2.72 -21.40 24.86
CA VAL A 361 1.49 -21.42 24.07
C VAL A 361 1.69 -22.16 22.74
N ILE A 362 2.73 -21.80 21.96
CA ILE A 362 2.87 -22.26 20.57
C ILE A 362 3.36 -23.70 20.47
N LEU A 363 4.33 -24.13 21.30
CA LEU A 363 4.88 -25.49 21.19
C LEU A 363 3.86 -26.60 21.40
N PRO A 364 2.90 -26.52 22.33
CA PRO A 364 1.83 -27.53 22.47
C PRO A 364 0.96 -27.63 21.20
N PHE A 365 0.67 -26.51 20.51
CA PHE A 365 -0.07 -26.55 19.24
C PHE A 365 0.72 -27.26 18.13
N ILE A 366 2.01 -26.93 18.00
CA ILE A 366 2.89 -27.55 17.01
C ILE A 366 3.06 -29.06 17.29
N GLN A 367 3.10 -29.48 18.57
CA GLN A 367 3.17 -30.89 18.95
C GLN A 367 1.90 -31.65 18.58
N LYS A 368 0.72 -31.02 18.67
CA LYS A 368 -0.56 -31.63 18.27
C LYS A 368 -0.68 -31.81 16.76
N VAL A 369 -0.15 -30.82 15.98
CA VAL A 369 -0.18 -30.81 14.53
C VAL A 369 1.24 -30.53 14.03
N PRO A 370 2.14 -31.53 14.05
CA PRO A 370 3.52 -31.33 13.61
C PRO A 370 3.60 -31.06 12.11
N PRO A 371 4.62 -30.34 11.64
CA PRO A 371 4.87 -30.17 10.23
C PRO A 371 4.97 -31.52 9.50
N PRO A 372 4.38 -31.65 8.29
CA PRO A 372 4.44 -32.89 7.53
C PRO A 372 5.89 -33.27 7.19
N ALA A 373 6.17 -34.57 7.22
CA ALA A 373 7.47 -35.09 6.81
C ALA A 373 7.63 -34.89 5.27
N ILE A 374 8.77 -34.34 4.84
CA ILE A 374 9.09 -34.16 3.44
C ILE A 374 10.26 -35.09 3.07
N LYS A 375 10.09 -35.91 2.06
CA LYS A 375 11.11 -36.90 1.60
C LYS A 375 11.62 -37.81 2.76
N GLY A 376 10.70 -38.26 3.64
CA GLY A 376 11.03 -39.10 4.79
C GLY A 376 11.75 -38.40 5.93
N LYS A 377 11.93 -37.08 5.88
CA LYS A 377 12.57 -36.31 6.96
C LYS A 377 11.54 -35.64 7.85
N TYR A 378 11.64 -35.87 9.15
CA TYR A 378 10.77 -35.26 10.15
C TYR A 378 11.28 -33.86 10.54
N ILE A 379 10.42 -32.89 10.42
CA ILE A 379 10.71 -31.50 10.80
C ILE A 379 10.27 -31.32 12.25
N LYS A 380 11.18 -30.86 13.11
CA LYS A 380 10.90 -30.53 14.49
C LYS A 380 11.19 -29.04 14.74
N ILE A 381 10.18 -28.29 15.10
CA ILE A 381 10.32 -26.91 15.56
C ILE A 381 10.73 -26.97 17.03
N LYS A 382 11.87 -26.35 17.36
CA LYS A 382 12.49 -26.41 18.68
C LYS A 382 11.99 -25.31 19.61
N TYR A 383 11.91 -24.09 19.09
CA TYR A 383 11.40 -22.93 19.81
C TYR A 383 11.02 -21.81 18.82
N CYS A 384 10.28 -20.83 19.36
CA CYS A 384 9.87 -19.62 18.65
C CYS A 384 10.25 -18.39 19.47
N THR A 385 10.64 -17.31 18.83
CA THR A 385 10.88 -16.01 19.45
C THR A 385 10.31 -14.89 18.63
N GLN A 386 9.89 -13.81 19.27
CA GLN A 386 9.47 -12.59 18.60
C GLN A 386 10.69 -11.73 18.32
N LEU A 387 10.84 -11.31 17.06
CA LEU A 387 11.92 -10.42 16.62
C LEU A 387 11.65 -8.95 17.03
N PRO A 388 12.69 -8.14 17.27
CA PRO A 388 12.56 -6.73 17.63
C PRO A 388 12.28 -5.87 16.38
N THR A 389 11.15 -6.13 15.72
CA THR A 389 10.70 -5.41 14.53
C THR A 389 9.47 -4.55 14.84
N PRO A 390 9.18 -3.46 14.10
CA PRO A 390 7.99 -2.63 14.32
C PRO A 390 6.67 -3.37 14.17
N THR A 391 6.68 -4.48 13.41
CA THR A 391 5.53 -5.37 13.23
C THR A 391 5.76 -6.69 13.95
N PRO A 392 4.74 -7.33 14.53
CA PRO A 392 4.89 -8.64 15.15
C PRO A 392 5.46 -9.65 14.15
N THR A 393 6.71 -10.03 14.35
CA THR A 393 7.43 -11.00 13.51
C THR A 393 7.99 -12.09 14.40
N PHE A 394 7.73 -13.33 14.05
CA PHE A 394 8.11 -14.50 14.86
C PHE A 394 9.10 -15.37 14.08
N ALA A 395 10.23 -15.68 14.70
CA ALA A 395 11.24 -16.57 14.16
C ALA A 395 11.05 -17.97 14.77
N PHE A 396 10.83 -18.97 13.94
CA PHE A 396 10.74 -20.37 14.31
C PHE A 396 12.06 -21.08 14.04
N PHE A 397 12.62 -21.73 15.03
CA PHE A 397 13.87 -22.48 14.92
C PHE A 397 13.60 -23.96 14.78
N ALA A 398 13.94 -24.52 13.63
CA ALA A 398 13.71 -25.92 13.30
C ALA A 398 15.03 -26.65 12.99
N ASN A 399 15.01 -27.98 13.10
CA ASN A 399 16.17 -28.83 12.74
C ASN A 399 16.47 -28.85 11.24
N LEU A 400 15.46 -28.67 10.38
CA LEU A 400 15.56 -28.77 8.92
C LEU A 400 14.74 -27.65 8.26
N PRO A 401 15.12 -26.36 8.43
CA PRO A 401 14.31 -25.22 7.97
C PRO A 401 14.11 -25.21 6.44
N GLN A 402 15.06 -25.71 5.67
CA GLN A 402 14.98 -25.78 4.20
C GLN A 402 13.90 -26.73 3.67
N TYR A 403 13.31 -27.55 4.50
CA TYR A 403 12.21 -28.45 4.14
C TYR A 403 10.85 -27.95 4.64
N ILE A 404 10.79 -26.77 5.28
CA ILE A 404 9.52 -26.15 5.69
C ILE A 404 8.94 -25.49 4.46
N ASN A 405 7.79 -25.97 4.00
CA ASN A 405 7.10 -25.37 2.85
C ASN A 405 6.28 -24.16 3.32
N CYS A 406 6.24 -23.08 2.54
CA CYS A 406 5.46 -21.88 2.83
C CYS A 406 3.96 -22.17 3.07
N LEU A 407 3.41 -23.19 2.44
CA LEU A 407 2.02 -23.63 2.59
C LEU A 407 1.67 -24.20 3.98
N LEU A 408 2.66 -24.48 4.83
CA LEU A 408 2.41 -24.90 6.21
C LEU A 408 1.66 -23.86 7.05
N TYR A 409 1.75 -22.59 6.66
CA TYR A 409 1.13 -21.46 7.37
C TYR A 409 -0.30 -21.17 6.92
N THR A 410 -0.78 -21.84 5.86
CA THR A 410 -2.10 -21.65 5.26
C THR A 410 -3.02 -22.87 5.39
N SER A 411 -2.63 -23.88 6.18
CA SER A 411 -3.53 -24.99 6.45
C SER A 411 -4.77 -24.48 7.18
N PRO A 412 -5.99 -24.75 6.67
CA PRO A 412 -7.21 -24.37 7.37
C PRO A 412 -7.24 -24.99 8.74
N SER A 413 -7.78 -24.26 9.70
CA SER A 413 -7.98 -24.72 11.07
C SER A 413 -8.69 -26.07 11.07
N PRO A 414 -8.37 -27.02 11.98
CA PRO A 414 -9.07 -28.31 12.10
C PRO A 414 -10.59 -28.19 12.29
N ARG A 415 -11.11 -26.99 12.58
CA ARG A 415 -12.56 -26.73 12.70
C ARG A 415 -13.32 -26.71 11.37
N ASP A 416 -12.63 -26.60 10.23
CA ASP A 416 -13.26 -26.52 8.92
C ASP A 416 -13.33 -27.88 8.20
N ARG A 417 -13.05 -28.98 8.91
CA ARG A 417 -13.21 -30.36 8.46
C ARG A 417 -14.33 -31.05 9.25
N GLY A 418 -15.50 -30.44 9.21
CA GLY A 418 -16.75 -31.05 9.69
C GLY A 418 -17.66 -31.35 8.54
#